data_2003480a44a0ca9b331a95401ce87bdf
#
_entry.id   2003480a44a0ca9b331a95401ce87bdf
#
_cell.length_a   1.000
_cell.length_b   1.000
_cell.length_c   1.000
_cell.angle_alpha   90.00
_cell.angle_beta   90.00
_cell.angle_gamma   90.00
#
_symmetry.space_group_name_H-M   'P 1'
#
loop_
_entity.id
_entity.type
_entity.pdbx_description
1 polymer ?
#
loop_
_entity_poly.entity_id
_entity_poly.type
_entity_poly.pdbx_seq_one_letter_code
_entity_poly.pdbx_strand_id
1 'polypeptide(L)'
;MKKIIAALTVLALVSCNKKEETNIQTEENNPVEITETQESQSPTLLKEMNQEQISEVLTPKKNDTIYVTNFFATWCRPCMEEIPHFQEGMTELKNEKVKFTFINLDEPQNWTKVADFAEKSGLKNNIILFNFGNLSQDFFSKNFETWDGNAIPFTLITKGEKREEIMGALPSKEALTEKINSLK
;
A
#
# COMPACT_ATOMS: atom_id res chain seq x y z
N MET A 1 -39.19 51.98 13.21
CA MET A 1 -39.42 52.78 14.45
C MET A 1 -38.49 52.23 15.52
N LYS A 2 -37.66 53.13 16.00
CA LYS A 2 -37.01 53.21 17.36
C LYS A 2 -35.98 52.11 17.68
N LYS A 3 -34.69 52.45 17.63
CA LYS A 3 -33.79 53.20 18.59
C LYS A 3 -33.10 52.18 19.52
N ILE A 4 -31.77 52.02 19.38
CA ILE A 4 -30.59 52.65 20.02
C ILE A 4 -30.49 52.25 21.50
N ILE A 5 -29.30 51.75 21.90
CA ILE A 5 -28.26 52.31 22.79
C ILE A 5 -27.25 51.20 23.04
N ALA A 6 -26.11 51.28 22.65
CA ALA A 6 -24.75 51.58 23.01
C ALA A 6 -24.46 51.66 24.54
N ALA A 7 -23.48 50.92 25.02
CA ALA A 7 -22.61 51.35 26.12
C ALA A 7 -21.25 50.66 26.02
N LEU A 8 -20.27 51.45 25.73
CA LEU A 8 -18.82 51.33 25.98
C LEU A 8 -18.50 51.24 27.47
N THR A 9 -17.45 50.55 27.87
CA THR A 9 -16.44 50.90 28.88
C THR A 9 -15.20 50.02 28.68
N VAL A 10 -14.19 50.46 28.35
CA VAL A 10 -12.87 51.04 28.45
C VAL A 10 -12.22 50.89 29.87
N LEU A 11 -10.91 50.67 29.79
CA LEU A 11 -9.83 50.89 30.80
C LEU A 11 -9.36 49.61 31.52
N ALA A 12 -8.09 49.38 31.79
CA ALA A 12 -6.80 50.03 31.43
C ALA A 12 -5.68 49.06 31.82
N LEU A 13 -4.64 49.05 31.03
CA LEU A 13 -3.20 49.06 31.31
C LEU A 13 -2.69 48.89 32.76
N VAL A 14 -1.62 48.10 32.93
CA VAL A 14 -0.32 48.42 33.54
C VAL A 14 0.64 47.26 33.25
N SER A 15 1.59 47.35 32.48
CA SER A 15 3.01 47.71 32.39
C SER A 15 3.83 47.58 33.67
N CYS A 16 4.92 46.83 33.56
CA CYS A 16 6.29 47.08 34.08
C CYS A 16 7.05 45.72 34.09
N ASN A 17 7.96 45.45 33.25
CA ASN A 17 9.37 45.79 33.03
C ASN A 17 10.24 45.85 34.31
N LYS A 18 11.23 44.96 34.39
CA LYS A 18 12.66 45.22 34.71
C LYS A 18 13.42 43.90 34.83
N LYS A 19 14.30 43.66 34.03
CA LYS A 19 15.76 43.54 33.87
C LYS A 19 16.58 43.22 35.14
N GLU A 20 17.65 42.46 34.80
CA GLU A 20 19.00 42.26 35.38
C GLU A 20 19.19 41.04 36.27
N GLU A 21 19.99 40.18 35.88
CA GLU A 21 21.42 39.91 35.64
C GLU A 21 22.06 39.08 36.77
N THR A 22 22.78 38.04 36.31
CA THR A 22 24.07 37.50 36.75
C THR A 22 24.13 36.73 38.09
N ASN A 23 24.46 35.44 38.12
CA ASN A 23 25.82 34.90 38.28
C ASN A 23 25.81 33.41 38.74
N ILE A 24 26.48 32.59 38.02
CA ILE A 24 27.55 31.60 38.28
C ILE A 24 27.37 30.61 39.47
N GLN A 25 27.51 29.32 39.02
CA GLN A 25 28.11 28.13 39.72
C GLN A 25 27.32 27.46 40.83
N THR A 26 27.06 26.17 40.71
CA THR A 26 27.96 25.05 41.05
C THR A 26 27.29 23.73 40.75
N GLU A 27 28.09 22.78 40.33
CA GLU A 27 27.79 21.38 40.02
C GLU A 27 27.10 20.67 41.19
N GLU A 28 26.07 19.84 40.87
CA GLU A 28 25.92 18.58 41.60
C GLU A 28 25.10 17.59 40.80
N ASN A 29 25.66 16.39 40.72
CA ASN A 29 25.21 15.18 40.06
C ASN A 29 23.76 14.82 40.38
N ASN A 30 22.96 14.52 39.36
CA ASN A 30 21.80 13.65 39.54
C ASN A 30 21.65 12.70 38.36
N PRO A 31 21.19 11.47 38.62
CA PRO A 31 21.36 10.35 37.67
C PRO A 31 20.48 10.55 36.43
N VAL A 32 21.07 10.20 35.30
CA VAL A 32 20.39 10.08 34.00
C VAL A 32 19.27 9.06 34.14
N GLU A 33 18.05 9.58 34.20
CA GLU A 33 16.84 8.80 33.93
C GLU A 33 16.88 8.41 32.45
N ILE A 34 17.17 7.14 32.23
CA ILE A 34 17.11 6.55 30.88
C ILE A 34 15.63 6.56 30.48
N THR A 35 15.22 7.62 29.83
CA THR A 35 13.96 7.62 29.08
C THR A 35 14.13 6.57 27.98
N GLU A 36 13.48 5.43 28.14
CA GLU A 36 13.29 4.47 27.07
C GLU A 36 12.72 5.22 25.89
N THR A 37 13.59 5.47 24.93
CA THR A 37 13.18 5.92 23.59
C THR A 37 12.32 4.80 23.04
N GLN A 38 11.02 4.97 23.08
CA GLN A 38 10.10 4.17 22.28
C GLN A 38 10.60 4.28 20.85
N GLU A 39 11.20 3.22 20.39
CA GLU A 39 11.53 2.98 19.00
C GLU A 39 10.22 3.14 18.23
N SER A 40 9.98 4.32 17.68
CA SER A 40 8.96 4.57 16.69
C SER A 40 9.28 3.64 15.52
N GLN A 41 8.65 2.47 15.49
CA GLN A 41 8.66 1.61 14.33
C GLN A 41 8.04 2.42 13.19
N SER A 42 8.91 3.00 12.39
CA SER A 42 8.52 3.61 11.11
C SER A 42 7.72 2.54 10.35
N PRO A 43 6.49 2.80 9.90
CA PRO A 43 5.73 1.81 9.16
C PRO A 43 6.59 1.39 7.98
N THR A 44 6.89 0.10 7.89
CA THR A 44 7.69 -0.44 6.79
C THR A 44 6.92 -0.17 5.50
N LEU A 45 7.34 0.81 4.75
CA LEU A 45 6.69 1.25 3.52
C LEU A 45 6.66 0.08 2.54
N LEU A 46 5.48 -0.19 1.97
CA LEU A 46 5.35 -1.10 0.84
C LEU A 46 6.16 -0.56 -0.34
N LYS A 47 6.62 -1.46 -1.20
CA LYS A 47 7.39 -1.07 -2.38
C LYS A 47 6.47 -0.39 -3.39
N GLU A 48 6.78 0.86 -3.74
CA GLU A 48 6.18 1.53 -4.88
C GLU A 48 6.95 1.19 -6.16
N MET A 49 6.22 1.01 -7.28
CA MET A 49 6.79 0.82 -8.61
C MET A 49 6.10 1.72 -9.63
N ASN A 50 6.89 2.25 -10.56
CA ASN A 50 6.38 2.96 -11.74
C ASN A 50 5.96 1.98 -12.85
N GLN A 51 5.39 2.50 -13.95
CA GLN A 51 4.85 1.67 -15.05
C GLN A 51 5.93 0.82 -15.74
N GLU A 52 7.17 1.32 -15.87
CA GLU A 52 8.29 0.58 -16.47
C GLU A 52 8.67 -0.62 -15.59
N GLN A 53 8.75 -0.41 -14.27
CA GLN A 53 9.05 -1.45 -13.30
C GLN A 53 7.92 -2.48 -13.21
N ILE A 54 6.65 -2.06 -13.32
CA ILE A 54 5.52 -2.98 -13.41
C ILE A 54 5.60 -3.80 -14.71
N SER A 55 5.90 -3.17 -15.85
CA SER A 55 6.09 -3.88 -17.12
C SER A 55 7.21 -4.93 -17.02
N GLU A 56 8.29 -4.65 -16.29
CA GLU A 56 9.34 -5.63 -15.99
C GLU A 56 8.83 -6.81 -15.15
N VAL A 57 7.96 -6.55 -14.15
CA VAL A 57 7.32 -7.61 -13.34
C VAL A 57 6.49 -8.52 -14.23
N LEU A 58 5.74 -7.96 -15.19
CA LEU A 58 4.83 -8.66 -16.09
C LEU A 58 5.52 -9.40 -17.25
N THR A 59 6.76 -9.00 -17.56
CA THR A 59 7.53 -9.60 -18.67
C THR A 59 7.72 -11.11 -18.45
N PRO A 60 7.48 -11.97 -19.46
CA PRO A 60 7.70 -13.40 -19.37
C PRO A 60 9.13 -13.77 -18.96
N LYS A 61 9.28 -14.68 -18.01
CA LYS A 61 10.59 -15.11 -17.50
C LYS A 61 10.97 -16.47 -18.08
N LYS A 62 12.18 -16.59 -18.61
CA LYS A 62 12.70 -17.87 -19.15
C LYS A 62 13.21 -18.79 -18.04
N ASN A 63 12.28 -19.21 -17.16
CA ASN A 63 12.56 -20.17 -16.09
C ASN A 63 11.32 -21.02 -15.79
N ASP A 64 11.43 -21.97 -14.86
CA ASP A 64 10.37 -22.92 -14.48
C ASP A 64 9.35 -22.36 -13.47
N THR A 65 9.47 -21.10 -13.08
CA THR A 65 8.58 -20.49 -12.09
C THR A 65 7.29 -20.04 -12.76
N ILE A 66 6.17 -20.33 -12.13
CA ILE A 66 4.86 -19.76 -12.46
C ILE A 66 4.72 -18.44 -11.68
N TYR A 67 4.39 -17.38 -12.38
CA TYR A 67 4.16 -16.07 -11.80
C TYR A 67 2.67 -15.77 -11.83
N VAL A 68 2.11 -15.50 -10.67
CA VAL A 68 0.71 -15.12 -10.49
C VAL A 68 0.68 -13.65 -10.06
N THR A 69 0.19 -12.77 -10.90
CA THR A 69 0.10 -11.34 -10.65
C THR A 69 -1.37 -10.93 -10.62
N ASN A 70 -1.84 -10.50 -9.46
CA ASN A 70 -3.21 -10.03 -9.27
C ASN A 70 -3.24 -8.51 -9.12
N PHE A 71 -4.16 -7.85 -9.81
CA PHE A 71 -4.41 -6.41 -9.73
C PHE A 71 -5.67 -6.18 -8.90
N PHE A 72 -5.55 -5.42 -7.84
CA PHE A 72 -6.59 -5.21 -6.85
C PHE A 72 -6.57 -3.81 -6.25
N ALA A 73 -7.66 -3.44 -5.57
CA ALA A 73 -7.68 -2.27 -4.68
C ALA A 73 -8.45 -2.59 -3.39
N THR A 74 -8.14 -1.89 -2.30
CA THR A 74 -8.77 -2.14 -0.99
C THR A 74 -10.25 -1.74 -0.96
N TRP A 75 -10.68 -0.83 -1.83
CA TRP A 75 -12.08 -0.43 -2.02
C TRP A 75 -12.87 -1.37 -2.95
N CYS A 76 -12.18 -2.27 -3.66
CA CYS A 76 -12.79 -3.20 -4.61
C CYS A 76 -13.32 -4.43 -3.86
N ARG A 77 -14.64 -4.49 -3.67
CA ARG A 77 -15.25 -5.57 -2.91
C ARG A 77 -14.96 -6.98 -3.47
N PRO A 78 -15.15 -7.27 -4.78
CA PRO A 78 -14.82 -8.60 -5.30
C PRO A 78 -13.35 -8.94 -5.19
N CYS A 79 -12.44 -7.94 -5.23
CA CYS A 79 -11.03 -8.17 -4.98
C CYS A 79 -10.79 -8.65 -3.54
N MET A 80 -11.44 -8.01 -2.56
CA MET A 80 -11.30 -8.40 -1.16
C MET A 80 -11.91 -9.78 -0.86
N GLU A 81 -12.94 -10.16 -1.57
CA GLU A 81 -13.59 -11.47 -1.46
C GLU A 81 -12.71 -12.61 -2.00
N GLU A 82 -11.84 -12.36 -3.00
CA GLU A 82 -10.94 -13.39 -3.56
C GLU A 82 -9.58 -13.51 -2.83
N ILE A 83 -9.13 -12.50 -2.10
CA ILE A 83 -7.82 -12.52 -1.40
C ILE A 83 -7.64 -13.77 -0.52
N PRO A 84 -8.63 -14.23 0.28
CA PRO A 84 -8.50 -15.47 1.05
C PRO A 84 -8.18 -16.69 0.17
N HIS A 85 -8.74 -16.80 -1.02
CA HIS A 85 -8.48 -17.90 -1.95
C HIS A 85 -7.01 -17.92 -2.42
N PHE A 86 -6.44 -16.72 -2.66
CA PHE A 86 -5.01 -16.59 -2.95
C PHE A 86 -4.15 -17.01 -1.76
N GLN A 87 -4.48 -16.60 -0.53
CA GLN A 87 -3.74 -16.94 0.68
C GLN A 87 -3.73 -18.47 0.92
N GLU A 88 -4.88 -19.13 0.72
CA GLU A 88 -4.99 -20.58 0.78
C GLU A 88 -4.15 -21.25 -0.31
N GLY A 89 -4.21 -20.76 -1.57
CA GLY A 89 -3.41 -21.22 -2.68
C GLY A 89 -1.90 -21.03 -2.46
N MET A 90 -1.50 -19.88 -1.92
CA MET A 90 -0.10 -19.61 -1.53
C MET A 90 0.39 -20.63 -0.47
N THR A 91 -0.46 -20.97 0.47
CA THR A 91 -0.14 -21.96 1.52
C THR A 91 -0.01 -23.36 0.93
N GLU A 92 -0.91 -23.75 0.04
CA GLU A 92 -0.88 -25.06 -0.64
C GLU A 92 0.35 -25.20 -1.52
N LEU A 93 0.67 -24.15 -2.28
CA LEU A 93 1.74 -24.15 -3.29
C LEU A 93 3.11 -23.66 -2.74
N LYS A 94 3.26 -23.53 -1.43
CA LYS A 94 4.47 -22.97 -0.78
C LYS A 94 5.79 -23.70 -1.12
N ASN A 95 5.71 -24.98 -1.48
CA ASN A 95 6.86 -25.81 -1.83
C ASN A 95 7.03 -25.93 -3.37
N GLU A 96 6.18 -25.26 -4.15
CA GLU A 96 6.25 -25.27 -5.61
C GLU A 96 6.93 -24.00 -6.12
N LYS A 97 7.34 -24.02 -7.38
CA LYS A 97 7.93 -22.87 -8.05
C LYS A 97 6.82 -21.91 -8.53
N VAL A 98 6.05 -21.38 -7.59
CA VAL A 98 5.00 -20.41 -7.85
C VAL A 98 5.29 -19.13 -7.06
N LYS A 99 5.24 -17.98 -7.72
CA LYS A 99 5.46 -16.67 -7.12
C LYS A 99 4.21 -15.82 -7.25
N PHE A 100 3.69 -15.33 -6.13
CA PHE A 100 2.53 -14.46 -6.07
C PHE A 100 2.96 -13.00 -5.88
N THR A 101 2.35 -12.12 -6.66
CA THR A 101 2.51 -10.66 -6.56
C THR A 101 1.14 -10.01 -6.64
N PHE A 102 0.87 -9.06 -5.77
CA PHE A 102 -0.37 -8.27 -5.75
C PHE A 102 -0.02 -6.83 -6.08
N ILE A 103 -0.53 -6.32 -7.20
CA ILE A 103 -0.34 -4.93 -7.61
C ILE A 103 -1.56 -4.14 -7.14
N ASN A 104 -1.33 -3.26 -6.19
CA ASN A 104 -2.37 -2.44 -5.60
C ASN A 104 -2.57 -1.15 -6.40
N LEU A 105 -3.83 -0.85 -6.71
CA LEU A 105 -4.28 0.28 -7.53
C LEU A 105 -5.01 1.37 -6.71
N ASP A 106 -4.89 1.33 -5.39
CA ASP A 106 -5.38 2.45 -4.58
C ASP A 106 -4.57 3.72 -4.89
N GLU A 107 -5.25 4.86 -4.87
CA GLU A 107 -4.59 6.15 -5.03
C GLU A 107 -3.59 6.42 -3.88
N PRO A 108 -2.50 7.19 -4.13
CA PRO A 108 -1.42 7.40 -3.16
C PRO A 108 -1.88 7.89 -1.77
N GLN A 109 -2.94 8.70 -1.68
CA GLN A 109 -3.48 9.16 -0.41
C GLN A 109 -4.07 8.02 0.45
N ASN A 110 -4.33 6.85 -0.12
CA ASN A 110 -4.85 5.67 0.57
C ASN A 110 -3.78 4.62 0.92
N TRP A 111 -2.52 4.81 0.55
CA TRP A 111 -1.47 3.81 0.72
C TRP A 111 -1.17 3.42 2.17
N THR A 112 -1.44 4.31 3.13
CA THR A 112 -1.39 3.95 4.56
C THR A 112 -2.40 2.85 4.89
N LYS A 113 -3.62 2.91 4.33
CA LYS A 113 -4.63 1.86 4.51
C LYS A 113 -4.22 0.54 3.86
N VAL A 114 -3.55 0.65 2.69
CA VAL A 114 -2.99 -0.53 1.99
C VAL A 114 -1.89 -1.18 2.83
N ALA A 115 -1.03 -0.39 3.47
CA ALA A 115 0.01 -0.90 4.37
C ALA A 115 -0.58 -1.62 5.58
N ASP A 116 -1.62 -1.05 6.20
CA ASP A 116 -2.36 -1.70 7.29
C ASP A 116 -3.02 -3.01 6.85
N PHE A 117 -3.61 -3.02 5.66
CA PHE A 117 -4.18 -4.24 5.06
C PHE A 117 -3.10 -5.29 4.81
N ALA A 118 -1.97 -4.91 4.22
CA ALA A 118 -0.85 -5.80 3.92
C ALA A 118 -0.28 -6.48 5.18
N GLU A 119 -0.18 -5.74 6.28
CA GLU A 119 0.27 -6.26 7.57
C GLU A 119 -0.74 -7.26 8.15
N LYS A 120 -2.02 -6.87 8.21
CA LYS A 120 -3.10 -7.70 8.76
C LYS A 120 -3.35 -8.97 7.96
N SER A 121 -3.20 -8.91 6.65
CA SER A 121 -3.38 -10.07 5.74
C SER A 121 -2.13 -10.96 5.63
N GLY A 122 -0.97 -10.52 6.16
CA GLY A 122 0.29 -11.23 5.98
C GLY A 122 0.86 -11.16 4.56
N LEU A 123 0.33 -10.26 3.70
CA LEU A 123 0.74 -10.11 2.29
C LEU A 123 1.78 -9.01 2.07
N LYS A 124 2.36 -8.44 3.13
CA LYS A 124 3.30 -7.32 3.08
C LYS A 124 4.44 -7.51 2.08
N ASN A 125 4.98 -8.71 1.98
CA ASN A 125 6.09 -9.02 1.08
C ASN A 125 5.64 -9.31 -0.36
N ASN A 126 4.34 -9.33 -0.62
CA ASN A 126 3.75 -9.68 -1.91
C ASN A 126 3.07 -8.49 -2.58
N ILE A 127 2.77 -7.41 -1.82
CA ILE A 127 2.06 -6.23 -2.34
C ILE A 127 3.06 -5.19 -2.87
N ILE A 128 2.75 -4.67 -4.05
CA ILE A 128 3.41 -3.55 -4.71
C ILE A 128 2.40 -2.43 -4.90
N LEU A 129 2.77 -1.21 -4.52
CA LEU A 129 1.97 -0.02 -4.77
C LEU A 129 2.22 0.48 -6.19
N PHE A 130 1.15 0.76 -6.92
CA PHE A 130 1.22 1.25 -8.29
C PHE A 130 0.28 2.44 -8.49
N ASN A 131 0.85 3.60 -8.76
CA ASN A 131 0.07 4.79 -9.08
C ASN A 131 -0.52 4.69 -10.50
N PHE A 132 -1.77 4.28 -10.57
CA PHE A 132 -2.51 4.03 -11.80
C PHE A 132 -2.96 5.31 -12.53
N GLY A 133 -2.87 6.48 -11.88
CA GLY A 133 -3.40 7.74 -12.43
C GLY A 133 -2.57 8.37 -13.55
N ASN A 134 -1.33 7.90 -13.77
CA ASN A 134 -0.37 8.53 -14.70
C ASN A 134 0.24 7.53 -15.67
N LEU A 135 -0.59 6.70 -16.31
CA LEU A 135 -0.12 5.70 -17.26
C LEU A 135 0.02 6.29 -18.68
N SER A 136 1.01 5.76 -19.41
CA SER A 136 1.09 5.99 -20.84
C SER A 136 -0.09 5.32 -21.56
N GLN A 137 -0.54 5.90 -22.69
CA GLN A 137 -1.68 5.39 -23.46
C GLN A 137 -1.49 3.94 -23.92
N ASP A 138 -0.26 3.50 -24.06
CA ASP A 138 0.11 2.18 -24.58
C ASP A 138 0.48 1.16 -23.48
N PHE A 139 0.36 1.54 -22.20
CA PHE A 139 0.71 0.64 -21.09
C PHE A 139 -0.06 -0.69 -21.15
N PHE A 140 -1.38 -0.63 -21.36
CA PHE A 140 -2.21 -1.83 -21.40
C PHE A 140 -1.90 -2.70 -22.61
N SER A 141 -1.91 -2.11 -23.80
CA SER A 141 -1.66 -2.87 -25.05
C SER A 141 -0.26 -3.47 -25.14
N LYS A 142 0.71 -2.94 -24.40
CA LYS A 142 2.06 -3.52 -24.31
C LYS A 142 2.15 -4.70 -23.35
N ASN A 143 1.34 -4.69 -22.29
CA ASN A 143 1.49 -5.65 -21.19
C ASN A 143 0.42 -6.75 -21.20
N PHE A 144 -0.74 -6.51 -21.82
CA PHE A 144 -1.90 -7.41 -21.77
C PHE A 144 -2.49 -7.65 -23.16
N GLU A 145 -3.13 -8.80 -23.33
CA GLU A 145 -3.83 -9.17 -24.55
C GLU A 145 -5.30 -8.77 -24.51
N THR A 146 -5.93 -8.88 -23.32
CA THR A 146 -7.37 -8.70 -23.15
C THR A 146 -7.75 -7.60 -22.18
N TRP A 147 -6.86 -7.25 -21.24
CA TRP A 147 -7.15 -6.24 -20.21
C TRP A 147 -6.74 -4.83 -20.63
N ASP A 148 -7.67 -3.90 -20.55
CA ASP A 148 -7.51 -2.46 -20.86
C ASP A 148 -7.55 -1.56 -19.62
N GLY A 149 -7.58 -2.15 -18.41
CA GLY A 149 -7.58 -1.43 -17.14
C GLY A 149 -8.95 -0.98 -16.65
N ASN A 150 -10.03 -1.31 -17.34
CA ASN A 150 -11.37 -0.81 -17.04
C ASN A 150 -12.08 -1.56 -15.90
N ALA A 151 -11.56 -2.70 -15.47
CA ALA A 151 -12.15 -3.51 -14.40
C ALA A 151 -11.10 -4.26 -13.58
N ILE A 152 -11.37 -4.40 -12.28
CA ILE A 152 -10.64 -5.24 -11.33
C ILE A 152 -11.63 -6.08 -10.51
N PRO A 153 -11.19 -7.24 -9.96
CA PRO A 153 -9.84 -7.78 -10.03
C PRO A 153 -9.47 -8.30 -11.42
N PHE A 154 -8.18 -8.31 -11.67
CA PHE A 154 -7.61 -8.94 -12.85
C PHE A 154 -6.39 -9.77 -12.45
N THR A 155 -6.28 -10.98 -12.97
CA THR A 155 -5.15 -11.86 -12.67
C THR A 155 -4.44 -12.30 -13.95
N LEU A 156 -3.13 -12.09 -13.98
CA LEU A 156 -2.23 -12.61 -15.00
C LEU A 156 -1.44 -13.78 -14.42
N ILE A 157 -1.47 -14.94 -15.07
CA ILE A 157 -0.62 -16.09 -14.73
C ILE A 157 0.31 -16.37 -15.91
N THR A 158 1.62 -16.46 -15.65
CA THR A 158 2.61 -16.73 -16.70
C THR A 158 3.59 -17.84 -16.32
N LYS A 159 4.03 -18.61 -17.31
CA LYS A 159 5.17 -19.56 -17.24
C LYS A 159 5.89 -19.61 -18.59
N GLY A 160 7.10 -19.07 -18.67
CA GLY A 160 7.75 -18.89 -19.96
C GLY A 160 6.89 -18.08 -20.91
N GLU A 161 6.62 -18.60 -22.11
CA GLU A 161 5.75 -17.96 -23.12
C GLU A 161 4.24 -18.21 -22.89
N LYS A 162 3.89 -19.12 -21.97
CA LYS A 162 2.48 -19.39 -21.65
C LYS A 162 1.93 -18.29 -20.77
N ARG A 163 0.70 -17.89 -21.05
CA ARG A 163 -0.02 -16.89 -20.24
C ARG A 163 -1.52 -17.20 -20.15
N GLU A 164 -2.12 -16.78 -19.07
CA GLU A 164 -3.55 -16.84 -18.80
C GLU A 164 -3.97 -15.49 -18.23
N GLU A 165 -4.95 -14.84 -18.83
CA GLU A 165 -5.53 -13.57 -18.37
C GLU A 165 -6.94 -13.84 -17.86
N ILE A 166 -7.21 -13.46 -16.62
CA ILE A 166 -8.46 -13.76 -15.93
C ILE A 166 -9.10 -12.43 -15.50
N MET A 167 -10.24 -12.12 -16.12
CA MET A 167 -11.08 -10.97 -15.77
C MET A 167 -12.07 -11.35 -14.67
N GLY A 168 -12.15 -10.52 -13.61
CA GLY A 168 -13.05 -10.76 -12.48
C GLY A 168 -12.49 -11.68 -11.42
N ALA A 169 -13.23 -11.83 -10.32
CA ALA A 169 -12.78 -12.58 -9.15
C ALA A 169 -12.75 -14.10 -9.39
N LEU A 170 -11.68 -14.73 -8.92
CA LEU A 170 -11.61 -16.18 -8.82
C LEU A 170 -12.52 -16.68 -7.68
N PRO A 171 -13.48 -17.57 -7.96
CA PRO A 171 -14.53 -17.90 -7.00
C PRO A 171 -14.05 -18.81 -5.85
N SER A 172 -12.90 -19.45 -5.98
CA SER A 172 -12.33 -20.33 -4.95
C SER A 172 -10.84 -20.58 -5.16
N LYS A 173 -10.21 -21.13 -4.14
CA LYS A 173 -8.81 -21.62 -4.20
C LYS A 173 -8.65 -22.69 -5.29
N GLU A 174 -9.63 -23.59 -5.46
CA GLU A 174 -9.60 -24.65 -6.47
C GLU A 174 -9.56 -24.06 -7.88
N ALA A 175 -10.38 -23.03 -8.15
CA ALA A 175 -10.36 -22.33 -9.44
C ALA A 175 -8.99 -21.69 -9.72
N LEU A 176 -8.36 -21.06 -8.70
CA LEU A 176 -7.02 -20.51 -8.80
C LEU A 176 -5.97 -21.61 -9.08
N THR A 177 -5.98 -22.70 -8.32
CA THR A 177 -5.00 -23.76 -8.44
C THR A 177 -5.17 -24.53 -9.75
N GLU A 178 -6.38 -24.70 -10.27
CA GLU A 178 -6.65 -25.26 -11.61
C GLU A 178 -5.98 -24.40 -12.71
N LYS A 179 -6.17 -23.08 -12.67
CA LYS A 179 -5.53 -22.15 -13.60
C LYS A 179 -3.99 -22.20 -13.52
N ILE A 180 -3.42 -22.26 -12.34
CA ILE A 180 -1.98 -22.42 -12.13
C ILE A 180 -1.49 -23.75 -12.72
N ASN A 181 -2.20 -24.85 -12.44
CA ASN A 181 -1.83 -26.19 -12.90
C ASN A 181 -1.91 -26.36 -14.43
N SER A 182 -2.81 -25.62 -15.10
CA SER A 182 -2.91 -25.65 -16.57
C SER A 182 -1.65 -25.14 -17.29
N LEU A 183 -0.80 -24.37 -16.58
CA LEU A 183 0.46 -23.86 -17.13
C LEU A 183 1.67 -24.78 -16.80
N LYS A 184 1.52 -25.76 -15.90
CA LYS A 184 2.60 -26.70 -15.57
C LYS A 184 2.94 -27.59 -16.75
#